data_507a89d24545f899cd582f4db53d14ea
#
_entry.id   507a89d24545f899cd582f4db53d14ea
#
_cell.length_a   1.000
_cell.length_b   1.000
_cell.length_c   1.000
_cell.angle_alpha   90.00
_cell.angle_beta   90.00
_cell.angle_gamma   90.00
#
_symmetry.space_group_name_H-M   'P 1'
#
loop_
_entity.id
_entity.type
_entity.pdbx_description
1 polymer ?
#
loop_
_entity_poly.entity_id
_entity_poly.type
_entity_poly.pdbx_seq_one_letter_code
_entity_poly.pdbx_strand_id
1 'polypeptide(L)'
;MVFAIVDNDLLKTIRWDLRIIMILYKYRTDSERTEQIITKHQLWFATPDSLNDPLECSIQEIAKTNIEEFCRNEKQEQLEGFIFTYTFSNDDQLLWGLPKSRVQKVLDQIRKAKKFRDKYKVYSEFIKWRTGNYPSSPRAKYAMVHELLSKVGILSLSQNCREELMWSHYADGGRGIAIGFVVPEGESLTATSACMPVNYSDEIVIMKDRLKTILNFTYDEVGRQKFYQTPAFDDPFLLSVVTTKNACWEYEQEWRCVEKTAGLKVIDKPVAEIIFGPKCPQEIMAKYVALVREHCTEPVNLFEIKIVGRKYEKLPLTEEKV
;
A
#
# COMPACT_ATOMS: atom_id res chain seq x y z
N MET A 1 -9.95 -29.42 48.03
CA MET A 1 -8.88 -28.97 47.12
C MET A 1 -9.07 -29.75 45.82
N VAL A 2 -9.82 -29.20 44.88
CA VAL A 2 -10.13 -29.84 43.62
C VAL A 2 -9.28 -29.14 42.55
N PHE A 3 -8.29 -29.83 42.05
CA PHE A 3 -7.50 -29.38 40.89
C PHE A 3 -8.34 -29.62 39.62
N ALA A 4 -8.81 -28.53 39.01
CA ALA A 4 -9.36 -28.60 37.68
C ALA A 4 -8.20 -28.80 36.69
N ILE A 5 -8.18 -29.92 36.01
CA ILE A 5 -7.28 -30.16 34.86
C ILE A 5 -7.86 -29.30 33.73
N VAL A 6 -7.17 -28.20 33.42
CA VAL A 6 -7.48 -27.39 32.25
C VAL A 6 -6.92 -28.11 31.03
N ASP A 7 -7.79 -28.53 30.14
CA ASP A 7 -7.46 -29.20 28.91
C ASP A 7 -6.59 -28.31 28.02
N ASN A 8 -5.37 -28.76 27.75
CA ASN A 8 -4.37 -28.04 26.95
C ASN A 8 -4.82 -27.81 25.48
N ASP A 9 -5.81 -28.56 24.99
CA ASP A 9 -6.35 -28.38 23.65
C ASP A 9 -7.38 -27.24 23.60
N LEU A 10 -8.06 -26.94 24.71
CA LEU A 10 -8.92 -25.77 24.83
C LEU A 10 -8.11 -24.46 24.78
N LEU A 11 -6.91 -24.46 25.37
CA LEU A 11 -6.00 -23.31 25.32
C LEU A 11 -5.39 -23.07 23.93
N LYS A 12 -5.28 -24.11 23.10
CA LYS A 12 -4.84 -23.96 21.69
C LYS A 12 -5.95 -23.38 20.82
N THR A 13 -7.20 -23.72 21.07
CA THR A 13 -8.36 -23.18 20.32
C THR A 13 -8.63 -21.71 20.66
N ILE A 14 -8.40 -21.30 21.92
CA ILE A 14 -8.57 -19.91 22.38
C ILE A 14 -7.44 -18.98 21.86
N ARG A 15 -6.32 -19.53 21.43
CA ARG A 15 -5.16 -18.73 20.97
C ARG A 15 -5.29 -18.14 19.56
N TRP A 16 -6.34 -18.48 18.81
CA TRP A 16 -6.57 -18.01 17.44
C TRP A 16 -7.46 -16.77 17.33
N ASP A 17 -8.11 -16.31 18.42
CA ASP A 17 -9.11 -15.23 18.39
C ASP A 17 -8.73 -13.93 19.10
N LEU A 18 -7.48 -13.77 19.55
CA LEU A 18 -6.99 -12.49 20.09
C LEU A 18 -6.26 -11.67 19.01
N ARG A 19 -6.86 -11.52 17.84
CA ARG A 19 -6.40 -10.47 16.92
C ARG A 19 -6.75 -9.13 17.53
N ILE A 20 -5.78 -8.23 17.58
CA ILE A 20 -6.05 -6.84 17.95
C ILE A 20 -7.01 -6.29 16.89
N ILE A 21 -8.21 -5.95 17.33
CA ILE A 21 -9.24 -5.33 16.48
C ILE A 21 -9.10 -3.83 16.67
N MET A 22 -8.91 -3.10 15.59
CA MET A 22 -8.90 -1.65 15.61
C MET A 22 -10.10 -1.09 14.83
N ILE A 23 -10.56 0.08 15.22
CA ILE A 23 -11.53 0.84 14.45
C ILE A 23 -10.78 1.99 13.78
N LEU A 24 -10.89 2.05 12.46
CA LEU A 24 -10.31 3.11 11.65
C LEU A 24 -11.42 4.00 11.08
N TYR A 25 -11.25 5.30 11.17
CA TYR A 25 -12.26 6.30 10.87
C TYR A 25 -11.98 7.05 9.57
N LYS A 26 -12.98 7.17 8.71
CA LYS A 26 -12.98 8.08 7.57
C LYS A 26 -13.82 9.30 7.88
N TYR A 27 -13.17 10.43 8.07
CA TYR A 27 -13.85 11.73 8.22
C TYR A 27 -14.39 12.21 6.87
N ARG A 28 -15.62 12.70 6.85
CA ARG A 28 -16.30 13.10 5.62
C ARG A 28 -17.24 14.27 5.85
N THR A 29 -17.36 15.09 4.81
CA THR A 29 -18.45 16.04 4.65
C THR A 29 -19.70 15.32 4.17
N ASP A 30 -20.88 15.89 4.33
CA ASP A 30 -22.10 15.41 3.70
C ASP A 30 -21.99 15.54 2.17
N SER A 31 -22.12 14.43 1.48
CA SER A 31 -22.03 14.38 0.01
C SER A 31 -22.50 13.03 -0.53
N GLU A 32 -22.87 12.99 -1.81
CA GLU A 32 -23.22 11.74 -2.49
C GLU A 32 -22.13 10.66 -2.36
N ARG A 33 -20.85 11.04 -2.43
CA ARG A 33 -19.73 10.09 -2.22
C ARG A 33 -19.71 9.52 -0.80
N THR A 34 -20.16 10.27 0.19
CA THR A 34 -20.25 9.81 1.56
C THR A 34 -21.43 8.85 1.74
N GLU A 35 -22.56 9.13 1.09
CA GLU A 35 -23.71 8.22 1.03
C GLU A 35 -23.35 6.89 0.37
N GLN A 36 -22.56 6.92 -0.71
CA GLN A 36 -22.11 5.71 -1.42
C GLN A 36 -21.28 4.76 -0.55
N ILE A 37 -20.63 5.26 0.51
CA ILE A 37 -19.93 4.39 1.47
C ILE A 37 -20.92 3.46 2.16
N ILE A 38 -22.09 3.96 2.51
CA ILE A 38 -23.14 3.20 3.21
C ILE A 38 -23.97 2.40 2.21
N THR A 39 -24.42 3.04 1.12
CA THR A 39 -25.38 2.46 0.18
C THR A 39 -24.78 1.48 -0.81
N LYS A 40 -23.50 1.64 -1.15
CA LYS A 40 -22.80 0.84 -2.17
C LYS A 40 -21.54 0.15 -1.66
N HIS A 41 -21.18 0.33 -0.39
CA HIS A 41 -19.93 -0.17 0.20
C HIS A 41 -18.70 0.20 -0.65
N GLN A 42 -18.61 1.48 -1.07
CA GLN A 42 -17.54 1.97 -1.94
C GLN A 42 -16.78 3.12 -1.30
N LEU A 43 -15.44 3.04 -1.38
CA LEU A 43 -14.53 4.11 -0.97
C LEU A 43 -13.68 4.57 -2.14
N TRP A 44 -13.40 5.86 -2.17
CA TRP A 44 -12.51 6.46 -3.15
C TRP A 44 -11.06 6.41 -2.66
N PHE A 45 -10.21 5.72 -3.40
CA PHE A 45 -8.77 5.73 -3.22
C PHE A 45 -8.17 6.84 -4.08
N ALA A 46 -7.55 7.81 -3.43
CA ALA A 46 -7.00 9.01 -4.04
C ALA A 46 -5.65 8.73 -4.72
N THR A 47 -5.30 9.51 -5.75
CA THR A 47 -3.92 9.51 -6.26
C THR A 47 -3.01 10.32 -5.32
N PRO A 48 -1.69 10.06 -5.28
CA PRO A 48 -0.75 10.87 -4.51
C PRO A 48 -0.89 12.37 -4.75
N ASP A 49 -1.02 12.80 -6.00
CA ASP A 49 -1.16 14.21 -6.39
C ASP A 49 -2.43 14.90 -5.85
N SER A 50 -3.39 14.13 -5.36
CA SER A 50 -4.63 14.64 -4.78
C SER A 50 -4.65 14.64 -3.26
N LEU A 51 -3.53 14.28 -2.61
CA LEU A 51 -3.35 14.38 -1.17
C LEU A 51 -3.12 15.84 -0.76
N ASN A 52 -3.38 16.16 0.52
CA ASN A 52 -3.32 17.54 1.02
C ASN A 52 -1.91 18.09 1.13
N ASP A 53 -0.94 17.25 1.47
CA ASP A 53 0.46 17.66 1.60
C ASP A 53 1.19 17.42 0.28
N PRO A 54 1.68 18.46 -0.40
CA PRO A 54 2.39 18.31 -1.67
C PRO A 54 3.74 17.61 -1.53
N LEU A 55 4.24 17.39 -0.32
CA LEU A 55 5.47 16.66 -0.04
C LEU A 55 5.23 15.16 0.12
N GLU A 56 3.98 14.74 0.28
CA GLU A 56 3.63 13.32 0.42
C GLU A 56 3.88 12.53 -0.87
N CYS A 57 4.26 11.27 -0.70
CA CYS A 57 4.50 10.33 -1.80
C CYS A 57 5.48 10.85 -2.85
N SER A 58 6.26 11.86 -2.51
CA SER A 58 7.28 12.40 -3.40
C SER A 58 8.59 11.62 -3.26
N ILE A 59 9.14 11.19 -4.37
CA ILE A 59 10.54 10.78 -4.44
C ILE A 59 11.30 12.04 -4.82
N GLN A 60 12.03 12.63 -3.88
CA GLN A 60 12.93 13.72 -4.25
C GLN A 60 14.00 13.20 -5.21
N GLU A 61 14.40 14.05 -6.16
CA GLU A 61 15.47 13.73 -7.08
C GLU A 61 16.70 13.24 -6.30
N ILE A 62 17.02 11.97 -6.51
CA ILE A 62 18.26 11.40 -5.99
C ILE A 62 19.39 12.26 -6.51
N ALA A 63 20.25 12.76 -5.63
CA ALA A 63 21.43 13.49 -6.04
C ALA A 63 22.16 12.73 -7.15
N LYS A 64 22.68 13.42 -8.16
CA LYS A 64 23.29 12.80 -9.37
C LYS A 64 24.26 11.67 -9.07
N THR A 65 25.03 11.81 -7.98
CA THR A 65 25.96 10.80 -7.46
C THR A 65 25.27 9.51 -7.02
N ASN A 66 24.09 9.60 -6.39
CA ASN A 66 23.34 8.44 -5.92
C ASN A 66 22.68 7.68 -7.08
N ILE A 67 22.26 8.40 -8.15
CA ILE A 67 21.75 7.74 -9.37
C ILE A 67 22.85 6.93 -10.05
N GLU A 68 24.07 7.42 -10.11
CA GLU A 68 25.19 6.70 -10.72
C GLU A 68 25.57 5.45 -9.92
N GLU A 69 25.57 5.56 -8.60
CA GLU A 69 25.80 4.43 -7.71
C GLU A 69 24.69 3.39 -7.83
N PHE A 70 23.44 3.82 -7.78
CA PHE A 70 22.27 2.95 -8.03
C PHE A 70 22.39 2.24 -9.39
N CYS A 71 22.69 2.99 -10.46
CA CYS A 71 22.86 2.42 -11.79
C CYS A 71 24.00 1.39 -11.87
N ARG A 72 25.07 1.59 -11.12
CA ARG A 72 26.21 0.66 -11.05
C ARG A 72 25.82 -0.61 -10.30
N ASN A 73 25.19 -0.48 -9.14
CA ASN A 73 24.73 -1.60 -8.31
C ASN A 73 23.72 -2.48 -9.06
N GLU A 74 22.73 -1.87 -9.68
CA GLU A 74 21.74 -2.59 -10.50
C GLU A 74 22.36 -3.39 -11.65
N LYS A 75 23.37 -2.83 -12.35
CA LYS A 75 24.08 -3.57 -13.39
C LYS A 75 24.90 -4.73 -12.84
N GLN A 76 25.49 -4.54 -11.67
CA GLN A 76 26.23 -5.60 -10.99
C GLN A 76 25.31 -6.74 -10.61
N GLU A 77 24.16 -6.45 -10.04
CA GLU A 77 23.17 -7.45 -9.67
C GLU A 77 22.57 -8.20 -10.86
N GLN A 78 22.31 -7.52 -11.96
CA GLN A 78 21.84 -8.17 -13.18
C GLN A 78 22.85 -9.21 -13.66
N LEU A 79 24.15 -8.87 -13.62
CA LEU A 79 25.23 -9.78 -14.00
C LEU A 79 25.39 -10.92 -13.01
N GLU A 80 25.34 -10.64 -11.71
CA GLU A 80 25.43 -11.64 -10.64
C GLU A 80 24.24 -12.60 -10.67
N GLY A 81 23.03 -12.07 -10.86
CA GLY A 81 21.82 -12.88 -11.01
C GLY A 81 21.89 -13.82 -12.23
N PHE A 82 22.49 -13.37 -13.33
CA PHE A 82 22.74 -14.22 -14.49
C PHE A 82 23.71 -15.37 -14.16
N ILE A 83 24.81 -15.06 -13.49
CA ILE A 83 25.81 -16.05 -13.05
C ILE A 83 25.21 -17.03 -12.05
N PHE A 84 24.45 -16.52 -11.07
CA PHE A 84 23.76 -17.33 -10.07
C PHE A 84 22.79 -18.31 -10.72
N THR A 85 21.91 -17.83 -11.61
CA THR A 85 20.92 -18.67 -12.30
C THR A 85 21.61 -19.82 -13.04
N TYR A 86 22.74 -19.56 -13.70
CA TYR A 86 23.52 -20.62 -14.34
C TYR A 86 24.11 -21.60 -13.33
N THR A 87 24.69 -21.09 -12.24
CA THR A 87 25.41 -21.91 -11.24
C THR A 87 24.49 -22.91 -10.56
N PHE A 88 23.26 -22.48 -10.24
CA PHE A 88 22.28 -23.29 -9.51
C PHE A 88 21.26 -24.01 -10.40
N SER A 89 21.37 -23.91 -11.70
CA SER A 89 20.52 -24.68 -12.62
C SER A 89 21.02 -26.11 -12.81
N ASN A 90 20.12 -27.06 -13.06
CA ASN A 90 20.46 -28.42 -13.45
C ASN A 90 20.93 -28.48 -14.90
N ASP A 91 21.66 -29.54 -15.27
CA ASP A 91 22.27 -29.64 -16.61
C ASP A 91 21.24 -29.82 -17.73
N ASP A 92 20.11 -30.42 -17.44
CA ASP A 92 18.98 -30.66 -18.37
C ASP A 92 18.05 -29.44 -18.46
N GLN A 93 18.25 -28.45 -17.61
CA GLN A 93 17.39 -27.27 -17.55
C GLN A 93 17.73 -26.30 -18.69
N LEU A 94 16.72 -25.88 -19.44
CA LEU A 94 16.89 -24.80 -20.42
C LEU A 94 16.98 -23.44 -19.71
N LEU A 95 18.08 -22.73 -19.97
CA LEU A 95 18.29 -21.36 -19.48
C LEU A 95 18.01 -20.38 -20.62
N TRP A 96 17.02 -19.51 -20.43
CA TRP A 96 16.55 -18.64 -21.51
C TRP A 96 16.18 -19.39 -22.78
N GLY A 97 15.66 -20.63 -22.65
CA GLY A 97 15.33 -21.51 -23.76
C GLY A 97 16.52 -22.08 -24.52
N LEU A 98 17.71 -22.13 -23.90
CA LEU A 98 18.93 -22.68 -24.45
C LEU A 98 19.49 -23.77 -23.53
N PRO A 99 20.12 -24.81 -24.09
CA PRO A 99 20.90 -25.78 -23.32
C PRO A 99 21.97 -25.06 -22.48
N LYS A 100 22.19 -25.50 -21.25
CA LYS A 100 23.20 -24.97 -20.34
C LYS A 100 24.57 -24.84 -20.95
N SER A 101 24.99 -25.81 -21.80
CA SER A 101 26.28 -25.81 -22.52
C SER A 101 26.47 -24.63 -23.47
N ARG A 102 25.38 -24.06 -24.02
CA ARG A 102 25.45 -22.82 -24.82
C ARG A 102 25.63 -21.58 -23.95
N VAL A 103 24.97 -21.52 -22.81
CA VAL A 103 25.12 -20.43 -21.86
C VAL A 103 26.50 -20.42 -21.21
N GLN A 104 27.11 -21.59 -21.01
CA GLN A 104 28.50 -21.74 -20.54
C GLN A 104 29.50 -20.92 -21.36
N LYS A 105 29.36 -20.92 -22.69
CA LYS A 105 30.26 -20.15 -23.57
C LYS A 105 30.21 -18.64 -23.27
N VAL A 106 29.05 -18.13 -22.95
CA VAL A 106 28.86 -16.72 -22.57
C VAL A 106 29.50 -16.43 -21.22
N LEU A 107 29.34 -17.33 -20.25
CA LEU A 107 30.00 -17.22 -18.95
C LEU A 107 31.52 -17.24 -19.06
N ASP A 108 32.08 -18.07 -19.91
CA ASP A 108 33.52 -18.12 -20.14
C ASP A 108 34.05 -16.82 -20.73
N GLN A 109 33.28 -16.17 -21.60
CA GLN A 109 33.61 -14.83 -22.12
C GLN A 109 33.52 -13.76 -20.99
N ILE A 110 32.49 -13.82 -20.14
CA ILE A 110 32.36 -12.94 -18.98
C ILE A 110 33.53 -13.11 -18.01
N ARG A 111 33.94 -14.35 -17.73
CA ARG A 111 35.08 -14.66 -16.84
C ARG A 111 36.41 -14.17 -17.38
N LYS A 112 36.61 -14.24 -18.70
CA LYS A 112 37.83 -13.76 -19.38
C LYS A 112 37.93 -12.23 -19.39
N ALA A 113 36.83 -11.51 -19.35
CA ALA A 113 36.81 -10.04 -19.31
C ALA A 113 37.33 -9.52 -17.96
N LYS A 114 38.29 -8.57 -18.01
CA LYS A 114 38.92 -8.03 -16.80
C LYS A 114 38.08 -6.90 -16.14
N LYS A 115 37.50 -6.02 -16.96
CA LYS A 115 36.76 -4.84 -16.49
C LYS A 115 35.27 -5.16 -16.38
N PHE A 116 34.63 -4.62 -15.35
CA PHE A 116 33.17 -4.76 -15.15
C PHE A 116 32.37 -4.35 -16.40
N ARG A 117 32.72 -3.23 -17.02
CA ARG A 117 32.06 -2.72 -18.23
C ARG A 117 32.07 -3.79 -19.37
N ASP A 118 33.16 -4.49 -19.52
CA ASP A 118 33.30 -5.48 -20.59
C ASP A 118 32.53 -6.78 -20.27
N LYS A 119 32.52 -7.17 -19.00
CA LYS A 119 31.67 -8.28 -18.51
C LYS A 119 30.17 -7.96 -18.73
N TYR A 120 29.74 -6.78 -18.35
CA TYR A 120 28.36 -6.36 -18.52
C TYR A 120 27.95 -6.21 -19.97
N LYS A 121 28.90 -5.81 -20.86
CA LYS A 121 28.66 -5.76 -22.30
C LYS A 121 28.39 -7.15 -22.88
N VAL A 122 29.19 -8.15 -22.52
CA VAL A 122 28.96 -9.55 -22.97
C VAL A 122 27.59 -10.04 -22.54
N TYR A 123 27.25 -9.83 -21.26
CA TYR A 123 25.93 -10.16 -20.70
C TYR A 123 24.82 -9.49 -21.49
N SER A 124 24.89 -8.17 -21.65
CA SER A 124 23.82 -7.38 -22.26
C SER A 124 23.60 -7.72 -23.74
N GLU A 125 24.65 -7.99 -24.49
CA GLU A 125 24.55 -8.45 -25.89
C GLU A 125 23.92 -9.86 -25.98
N PHE A 126 24.25 -10.75 -25.05
CA PHE A 126 23.60 -12.05 -24.95
C PHE A 126 22.11 -11.94 -24.70
N ILE A 127 21.71 -11.10 -23.71
CA ILE A 127 20.29 -10.88 -23.38
C ILE A 127 19.56 -10.29 -24.60
N LYS A 128 20.15 -9.25 -25.24
CA LYS A 128 19.59 -8.66 -26.45
C LYS A 128 19.40 -9.68 -27.57
N TRP A 129 20.43 -10.48 -27.84
CA TRP A 129 20.35 -11.53 -28.85
C TRP A 129 19.23 -12.52 -28.53
N ARG A 130 19.07 -12.88 -27.27
CA ARG A 130 18.09 -13.90 -26.85
C ARG A 130 16.68 -13.40 -26.75
N THR A 131 16.47 -12.18 -26.26
CA THR A 131 15.14 -11.60 -25.92
C THR A 131 14.68 -10.52 -26.91
N GLY A 132 15.56 -10.08 -27.80
CA GLY A 132 15.31 -8.92 -28.68
C GLY A 132 15.54 -7.56 -28.00
N ASN A 133 15.70 -7.51 -26.68
CA ASN A 133 15.86 -6.28 -25.92
C ASN A 133 17.12 -6.32 -25.04
N TYR A 134 17.76 -5.17 -24.84
CA TYR A 134 18.78 -5.02 -23.82
C TYR A 134 18.20 -5.23 -22.41
N PRO A 135 19.02 -5.60 -21.42
CA PRO A 135 18.58 -5.60 -20.03
C PRO A 135 17.97 -4.27 -19.66
N SER A 136 16.98 -4.27 -18.77
CA SER A 136 16.31 -3.06 -18.32
C SER A 136 17.32 -2.02 -17.84
N SER A 137 17.25 -0.81 -18.38
CA SER A 137 18.07 0.29 -17.92
C SER A 137 17.71 0.61 -16.44
N PRO A 138 18.69 0.79 -15.56
CA PRO A 138 18.41 1.23 -14.20
C PRO A 138 17.62 2.56 -14.14
N ARG A 139 17.88 3.48 -15.06
CA ARG A 139 17.10 4.71 -15.20
C ARG A 139 15.66 4.45 -15.63
N ALA A 140 15.43 3.44 -16.49
CA ALA A 140 14.08 3.03 -16.86
C ALA A 140 13.34 2.43 -15.66
N LYS A 141 14.02 1.66 -14.79
CA LYS A 141 13.41 1.18 -13.53
C LYS A 141 13.00 2.35 -12.64
N TYR A 142 13.82 3.37 -12.51
CA TYR A 142 13.48 4.57 -11.75
C TYR A 142 12.24 5.27 -12.32
N ALA A 143 12.16 5.43 -13.65
CA ALA A 143 10.99 5.98 -14.31
C ALA A 143 9.73 5.13 -14.08
N MET A 144 9.87 3.79 -14.07
CA MET A 144 8.77 2.87 -13.74
C MET A 144 8.26 3.05 -12.30
N VAL A 145 9.14 3.35 -11.34
CA VAL A 145 8.75 3.65 -9.96
C VAL A 145 7.88 4.90 -9.92
N HIS A 146 8.29 5.97 -10.57
CA HIS A 146 7.47 7.18 -10.67
C HIS A 146 6.11 6.92 -11.32
N GLU A 147 6.08 6.18 -12.41
CA GLU A 147 4.84 5.81 -13.08
C GLU A 147 3.94 4.95 -12.18
N LEU A 148 4.51 4.01 -11.43
CA LEU A 148 3.75 3.19 -10.49
C LEU A 148 3.17 4.04 -9.36
N LEU A 149 3.99 4.91 -8.75
CA LEU A 149 3.55 5.80 -7.68
C LEU A 149 2.45 6.76 -8.14
N SER A 150 2.52 7.28 -9.36
CA SER A 150 1.47 8.18 -9.88
C SER A 150 0.09 7.51 -10.05
N LYS A 151 0.06 6.18 -10.10
CA LYS A 151 -1.18 5.39 -10.28
C LYS A 151 -1.72 4.79 -8.99
N VAL A 152 -0.92 4.76 -7.94
CA VAL A 152 -1.29 4.19 -6.64
C VAL A 152 -2.55 4.83 -6.11
N GLY A 153 -3.44 4.02 -5.57
CA GLY A 153 -4.62 4.48 -4.85
C GLY A 153 -4.38 4.47 -3.34
N ILE A 154 -4.62 5.59 -2.69
CA ILE A 154 -4.41 5.77 -1.26
C ILE A 154 -5.73 6.15 -0.60
N LEU A 155 -6.11 5.37 0.41
CA LEU A 155 -7.21 5.69 1.29
C LEU A 155 -6.66 5.99 2.68
N SER A 156 -6.77 7.25 3.11
CA SER A 156 -6.36 7.71 4.42
C SER A 156 -7.51 7.53 5.43
N LEU A 157 -7.19 6.91 6.54
CA LEU A 157 -8.06 6.68 7.68
C LEU A 157 -7.35 7.17 8.95
N SER A 158 -8.07 7.45 10.01
CA SER A 158 -7.50 7.82 11.30
C SER A 158 -7.85 6.79 12.37
N GLN A 159 -6.94 6.53 13.28
CA GLN A 159 -7.22 5.73 14.47
C GLN A 159 -7.94 6.53 15.56
N ASN A 160 -7.92 7.87 15.47
CA ASN A 160 -8.49 8.76 16.46
C ASN A 160 -9.78 9.44 15.95
N CYS A 161 -10.87 9.32 16.68
CA CYS A 161 -12.13 10.00 16.36
C CYS A 161 -12.38 11.27 17.20
N ARG A 162 -11.46 11.66 18.06
CA ARG A 162 -11.63 12.78 19.01
C ARG A 162 -10.74 13.98 18.69
N GLU A 163 -9.86 13.88 17.68
CA GLU A 163 -8.93 14.95 17.33
C GLU A 163 -9.66 16.13 16.69
N GLU A 164 -9.58 17.29 17.30
CA GLU A 164 -10.31 18.51 16.90
C GLU A 164 -9.91 18.97 15.49
N LEU A 165 -8.62 18.88 15.16
CA LEU A 165 -8.13 19.26 13.84
C LEU A 165 -8.66 18.36 12.73
N MET A 166 -8.86 17.07 13.01
CA MET A 166 -9.46 16.13 12.06
C MET A 166 -10.90 16.53 11.71
N TRP A 167 -11.68 16.89 12.71
CA TRP A 167 -13.06 17.40 12.52
C TRP A 167 -13.08 18.72 11.76
N SER A 168 -12.11 19.58 12.04
CA SER A 168 -12.00 20.88 11.37
C SER A 168 -11.65 20.74 9.89
N HIS A 169 -10.64 19.92 9.58
CA HIS A 169 -10.09 19.81 8.23
C HIS A 169 -10.90 18.89 7.30
N TYR A 170 -11.42 17.77 7.84
CA TYR A 170 -11.95 16.68 7.02
C TYR A 170 -13.44 16.43 7.18
N ALA A 171 -14.11 17.09 8.12
CA ALA A 171 -15.52 16.93 8.41
C ALA A 171 -16.28 18.27 8.40
N ASP A 172 -16.02 19.14 7.45
CA ASP A 172 -16.71 20.43 7.25
C ASP A 172 -16.75 21.28 8.53
N GLY A 173 -15.60 21.51 9.18
CA GLY A 173 -15.53 22.29 10.41
C GLY A 173 -16.34 21.69 11.57
N GLY A 174 -16.52 20.39 11.58
CA GLY A 174 -17.28 19.63 12.58
C GLY A 174 -18.76 19.47 12.25
N ARG A 175 -19.23 19.84 11.05
CA ARG A 175 -20.61 19.62 10.61
C ARG A 175 -20.82 18.28 9.91
N GLY A 176 -19.73 17.57 9.56
CA GLY A 176 -19.76 16.28 8.90
C GLY A 176 -19.83 15.10 9.86
N ILE A 177 -19.36 13.94 9.36
CA ILE A 177 -19.40 12.66 10.06
C ILE A 177 -18.04 11.96 10.01
N ALA A 178 -17.81 11.01 10.90
CA ALA A 178 -16.75 10.03 10.79
C ALA A 178 -17.35 8.62 10.70
N ILE A 179 -16.95 7.86 9.71
CA ILE A 179 -17.41 6.48 9.47
C ILE A 179 -16.32 5.54 9.94
N GLY A 180 -16.64 4.66 10.89
CA GLY A 180 -15.73 3.70 11.50
C GLY A 180 -15.86 2.31 10.87
N PHE A 181 -14.74 1.71 10.58
CA PHE A 181 -14.59 0.34 10.06
C PHE A 181 -13.79 -0.51 11.03
N VAL A 182 -14.26 -1.71 11.30
CA VAL A 182 -13.49 -2.70 12.07
C VAL A 182 -12.46 -3.35 11.16
N VAL A 183 -11.18 -3.16 11.47
CA VAL A 183 -10.07 -3.73 10.72
C VAL A 183 -9.22 -4.57 11.67
N PRO A 184 -9.23 -5.90 11.57
CA PRO A 184 -8.32 -6.75 12.32
C PRO A 184 -6.88 -6.48 11.92
N GLU A 185 -5.94 -6.62 12.86
CA GLU A 185 -4.52 -6.45 12.61
C GLU A 185 -4.05 -7.37 11.46
N GLY A 186 -3.32 -6.79 10.51
CA GLY A 186 -2.83 -7.50 9.31
C GLY A 186 -3.87 -7.67 8.20
N GLU A 187 -5.10 -7.19 8.39
CA GLU A 187 -6.13 -7.15 7.36
C GLU A 187 -6.28 -5.74 6.75
N SER A 188 -7.11 -5.64 5.73
CA SER A 188 -7.40 -4.38 5.04
C SER A 188 -8.88 -4.23 4.74
N LEU A 189 -9.26 -3.07 4.19
CA LEU A 189 -10.65 -2.77 3.81
C LEU A 189 -11.07 -3.42 2.49
N THR A 190 -10.12 -3.82 1.65
CA THR A 190 -10.38 -4.53 0.40
C THR A 190 -9.53 -5.80 0.34
N ALA A 191 -9.92 -6.76 -0.48
CA ALA A 191 -9.16 -8.01 -0.65
C ALA A 191 -7.75 -7.81 -1.22
N THR A 192 -7.48 -6.67 -1.85
CA THR A 192 -6.22 -6.39 -2.58
C THR A 192 -5.38 -5.28 -1.99
N SER A 193 -5.91 -4.50 -1.04
CA SER A 193 -5.16 -3.43 -0.38
C SER A 193 -4.30 -3.95 0.76
N ALA A 194 -3.25 -3.20 1.08
CA ALA A 194 -2.49 -3.32 2.32
C ALA A 194 -2.79 -2.12 3.20
N CYS A 195 -3.18 -2.34 4.47
CA CYS A 195 -3.47 -1.28 5.42
C CYS A 195 -2.34 -1.17 6.44
N MET A 196 -1.71 0.01 6.52
CA MET A 196 -0.50 0.23 7.30
C MET A 196 -0.56 1.57 8.04
N PRO A 197 0.04 1.68 9.23
CA PRO A 197 0.20 2.96 9.91
C PRO A 197 1.16 3.87 9.13
N VAL A 198 0.91 5.17 9.19
CA VAL A 198 1.81 6.18 8.64
C VAL A 198 3.02 6.34 9.57
N ASN A 199 4.20 6.41 8.97
CA ASN A 199 5.44 6.75 9.64
C ASN A 199 5.64 8.27 9.55
N TYR A 200 5.62 8.96 10.70
CA TYR A 200 5.81 10.40 10.75
C TYR A 200 7.29 10.72 10.87
N SER A 201 7.83 11.39 9.86
CA SER A 201 9.25 11.75 9.78
C SER A 201 9.46 12.95 8.88
N ASP A 202 10.35 13.84 9.28
CA ASP A 202 10.82 14.94 8.46
C ASP A 202 11.97 14.50 7.52
N GLU A 203 12.40 13.25 7.64
CA GLU A 203 13.42 12.69 6.76
C GLU A 203 12.81 12.29 5.41
N ILE A 204 13.56 12.60 4.35
CA ILE A 204 13.18 12.23 2.99
C ILE A 204 13.39 10.73 2.78
N VAL A 205 12.40 10.07 2.22
CA VAL A 205 12.54 8.68 1.82
C VAL A 205 13.47 8.58 0.61
N ILE A 206 14.64 7.97 0.81
CA ILE A 206 15.66 7.81 -0.21
C ILE A 206 15.72 6.33 -0.62
N MET A 207 15.74 6.08 -1.93
CA MET A 207 15.95 4.73 -2.46
C MET A 207 17.41 4.31 -2.23
N LYS A 208 17.64 3.55 -1.14
CA LYS A 208 18.97 3.05 -0.75
C LYS A 208 19.21 1.63 -1.27
N ASP A 209 18.16 0.83 -1.33
CA ASP A 209 18.25 -0.60 -1.53
C ASP A 209 17.67 -1.04 -2.88
N ARG A 210 17.86 -2.32 -3.15
CA ARG A 210 17.34 -2.99 -4.33
C ARG A 210 15.82 -3.03 -4.32
N LEU A 211 15.21 -2.59 -5.42
CA LEU A 211 13.77 -2.78 -5.62
C LEU A 211 13.41 -4.25 -5.80
N LYS A 212 12.42 -4.71 -5.06
CA LYS A 212 11.78 -5.99 -5.31
C LYS A 212 11.09 -5.93 -6.68
N THR A 213 11.43 -6.85 -7.55
CA THR A 213 10.87 -6.88 -8.91
C THR A 213 10.16 -8.18 -9.20
N ILE A 214 9.12 -8.10 -10.02
CA ILE A 214 8.40 -9.25 -10.55
C ILE A 214 8.90 -9.50 -11.97
N LEU A 215 9.30 -10.73 -12.26
CA LEU A 215 9.64 -11.17 -13.61
C LEU A 215 8.36 -11.54 -14.35
N ASN A 216 8.07 -10.82 -15.41
CA ASN A 216 6.91 -11.06 -16.27
C ASN A 216 7.35 -11.68 -17.59
N PHE A 217 6.46 -12.50 -18.17
CA PHE A 217 6.69 -13.15 -19.47
C PHE A 217 5.56 -12.77 -20.42
N THR A 218 5.91 -12.48 -21.65
CA THR A 218 4.96 -12.36 -22.76
C THR A 218 5.49 -13.15 -23.95
N TYR A 219 4.60 -13.52 -24.86
CA TYR A 219 4.98 -14.08 -26.14
C TYR A 219 4.68 -13.06 -27.22
N ASP A 220 5.61 -12.88 -28.18
CA ASP A 220 5.34 -12.08 -29.36
C ASP A 220 4.47 -12.87 -30.37
N GLU A 221 4.07 -12.19 -31.46
CA GLU A 221 3.21 -12.76 -32.51
C GLU A 221 3.82 -14.01 -33.19
N VAL A 222 5.11 -14.22 -33.05
CA VAL A 222 5.87 -15.38 -33.59
C VAL A 222 6.17 -16.42 -32.51
N GLY A 223 5.58 -16.29 -31.31
CA GLY A 223 5.76 -17.23 -30.20
C GLY A 223 7.09 -17.13 -29.46
N ARG A 224 7.86 -16.06 -29.65
CA ARG A 224 9.12 -15.83 -28.91
C ARG A 224 8.81 -15.24 -27.54
N GLN A 225 9.36 -15.85 -26.50
CA GLN A 225 9.20 -15.41 -25.13
C GLN A 225 9.98 -14.10 -24.87
N LYS A 226 9.28 -13.09 -24.42
CA LYS A 226 9.85 -11.82 -23.94
C LYS A 226 9.76 -11.75 -22.42
N PHE A 227 10.82 -11.27 -21.80
CA PHE A 227 10.92 -11.06 -20.37
C PHE A 227 11.01 -9.57 -20.07
N TYR A 228 10.29 -9.12 -19.06
CA TYR A 228 10.44 -7.78 -18.53
C TYR A 228 10.23 -7.79 -17.01
N GLN A 229 10.91 -6.90 -16.31
CA GLN A 229 10.80 -6.75 -14.87
C GLN A 229 9.98 -5.50 -14.56
N THR A 230 9.04 -5.65 -13.62
CA THR A 230 8.31 -4.51 -13.05
C THR A 230 8.59 -4.44 -11.56
N PRO A 231 8.63 -3.24 -10.95
CA PRO A 231 8.70 -3.13 -9.49
C PRO A 231 7.52 -3.87 -8.86
N ALA A 232 7.78 -4.59 -7.78
CA ALA A 232 6.72 -5.24 -7.02
C ALA A 232 5.96 -4.17 -6.20
N PHE A 233 4.65 -4.27 -6.18
CA PHE A 233 3.82 -3.31 -5.44
C PHE A 233 4.06 -3.36 -3.92
N ASP A 234 4.42 -4.54 -3.40
CA ASP A 234 4.76 -4.81 -2.01
C ASP A 234 6.26 -4.57 -1.70
N ASP A 235 6.95 -3.80 -2.54
CA ASP A 235 8.33 -3.40 -2.30
C ASP A 235 8.40 -2.48 -1.06
N PRO A 236 9.28 -2.77 -0.08
CA PRO A 236 9.38 -1.98 1.15
C PRO A 236 9.67 -0.50 0.91
N PHE A 237 10.47 -0.16 -0.11
CA PHE A 237 10.75 1.23 -0.46
C PHE A 237 9.48 1.91 -0.99
N LEU A 238 8.75 1.28 -1.93
CA LEU A 238 7.50 1.84 -2.46
C LEU A 238 6.46 2.05 -1.35
N LEU A 239 6.32 1.07 -0.47
CA LEU A 239 5.43 1.18 0.68
C LEU A 239 5.87 2.31 1.61
N SER A 240 7.17 2.45 1.89
CA SER A 240 7.68 3.55 2.72
C SER A 240 7.41 4.93 2.11
N VAL A 241 7.53 5.08 0.79
CA VAL A 241 7.21 6.35 0.10
C VAL A 241 5.75 6.73 0.30
N VAL A 242 4.82 5.77 0.18
CA VAL A 242 3.39 6.05 0.31
C VAL A 242 2.89 6.10 1.76
N THR A 243 3.70 5.66 2.74
CA THR A 243 3.33 5.67 4.16
C THR A 243 4.17 6.61 5.02
N THR A 244 5.09 7.39 4.44
CA THR A 244 5.83 8.43 5.19
C THR A 244 5.14 9.78 5.00
N LYS A 245 4.99 10.51 6.11
CA LYS A 245 4.38 11.84 6.16
C LYS A 245 5.17 12.73 7.11
N ASN A 246 5.17 14.05 6.85
CA ASN A 246 5.85 15.02 7.69
C ASN A 246 5.34 14.94 9.14
N ALA A 247 6.22 15.10 10.13
CA ALA A 247 5.93 14.94 11.55
C ALA A 247 4.85 15.92 12.06
N CYS A 248 4.66 17.07 11.42
CA CYS A 248 3.62 18.03 11.80
C CYS A 248 2.18 17.47 11.68
N TRP A 249 1.99 16.38 10.93
CA TRP A 249 0.70 15.71 10.75
C TRP A 249 0.46 14.53 11.71
N GLU A 250 1.33 14.28 12.69
CA GLU A 250 1.25 13.14 13.61
C GLU A 250 -0.08 13.08 14.39
N TYR A 251 -0.75 14.24 14.61
CA TYR A 251 -2.06 14.30 15.25
C TYR A 251 -3.15 13.54 14.50
N GLU A 252 -2.98 13.28 13.18
CA GLU A 252 -3.95 12.53 12.39
C GLU A 252 -4.00 11.05 12.77
N GLN A 253 -2.92 10.50 13.36
CA GLN A 253 -2.79 9.07 13.65
C GLN A 253 -3.25 8.21 12.46
N GLU A 254 -2.68 8.56 11.30
CA GLU A 254 -3.15 8.08 10.00
C GLU A 254 -2.76 6.63 9.75
N TRP A 255 -3.69 5.90 9.17
CA TRP A 255 -3.49 4.60 8.54
C TRP A 255 -3.81 4.73 7.05
N ARG A 256 -3.01 4.09 6.22
CA ARG A 256 -3.23 4.09 4.77
C ARG A 256 -3.54 2.69 4.26
N CYS A 257 -4.70 2.54 3.62
CA CYS A 257 -4.96 1.39 2.77
C CYS A 257 -4.51 1.73 1.35
N VAL A 258 -3.59 0.92 0.81
CA VAL A 258 -2.90 1.20 -0.45
C VAL A 258 -3.29 0.16 -1.49
N GLU A 259 -3.74 0.62 -2.65
CA GLU A 259 -4.15 -0.16 -3.82
C GLU A 259 -3.24 0.11 -5.02
N LYS A 260 -3.15 -0.85 -5.94
CA LYS A 260 -2.35 -0.69 -7.17
C LYS A 260 -2.81 0.47 -8.06
N THR A 261 -4.09 0.82 -7.98
CA THR A 261 -4.68 1.91 -8.78
C THR A 261 -5.67 2.71 -7.97
N ALA A 262 -5.69 4.02 -8.20
CA ALA A 262 -6.68 4.93 -7.64
C ALA A 262 -8.09 4.64 -8.19
N GLY A 263 -9.11 5.25 -7.58
CA GLY A 263 -10.51 5.18 -7.98
C GLY A 263 -11.44 4.59 -6.93
N LEU A 264 -12.67 4.35 -7.30
CA LEU A 264 -13.67 3.69 -6.46
C LEU A 264 -13.32 2.22 -6.28
N LYS A 265 -13.34 1.76 -5.02
CA LYS A 265 -13.16 0.35 -4.67
C LYS A 265 -14.30 -0.11 -3.77
N VAL A 266 -14.75 -1.32 -4.00
CA VAL A 266 -15.69 -2.00 -3.07
C VAL A 266 -14.92 -2.42 -1.84
N ILE A 267 -15.49 -2.18 -0.67
CA ILE A 267 -14.91 -2.55 0.62
C ILE A 267 -15.57 -3.83 1.14
N ASP A 268 -14.74 -4.70 1.73
CA ASP A 268 -15.16 -6.00 2.25
C ASP A 268 -15.57 -5.93 3.74
N LYS A 269 -15.26 -4.82 4.40
CA LYS A 269 -15.55 -4.61 5.82
C LYS A 269 -16.83 -3.79 5.98
N PRO A 270 -17.75 -4.20 6.86
CA PRO A 270 -18.97 -3.45 7.12
C PRO A 270 -18.66 -2.13 7.84
N VAL A 271 -19.56 -1.16 7.68
CA VAL A 271 -19.59 0.02 8.53
C VAL A 271 -19.97 -0.41 9.93
N ALA A 272 -19.13 -0.11 10.92
CA ALA A 272 -19.34 -0.48 12.31
C ALA A 272 -19.88 0.68 13.16
N GLU A 273 -19.47 1.91 12.83
CA GLU A 273 -19.84 3.09 13.57
C GLU A 273 -20.06 4.28 12.64
N ILE A 274 -21.01 5.15 13.04
CA ILE A 274 -21.11 6.52 12.52
C ILE A 274 -21.04 7.48 13.71
N ILE A 275 -20.15 8.45 13.60
CA ILE A 275 -19.95 9.49 14.60
C ILE A 275 -20.31 10.82 13.95
N PHE A 276 -21.27 11.53 14.52
CA PHE A 276 -21.66 12.86 14.09
C PHE A 276 -20.78 13.91 14.74
N GLY A 277 -20.33 14.88 13.96
CA GLY A 277 -19.48 15.96 14.43
C GLY A 277 -20.19 16.90 15.42
N PRO A 278 -19.42 17.70 16.18
CA PRO A 278 -19.96 18.53 17.24
C PRO A 278 -20.92 19.64 16.78
N LYS A 279 -20.91 19.93 15.48
CA LYS A 279 -21.78 20.93 14.84
C LYS A 279 -22.66 20.30 13.74
N CYS A 280 -22.80 18.98 13.73
CA CYS A 280 -23.57 18.28 12.71
C CYS A 280 -25.05 18.70 12.76
N PRO A 281 -25.65 19.17 11.65
CA PRO A 281 -27.07 19.51 11.61
C PRO A 281 -27.96 18.30 11.85
N GLN A 282 -29.09 18.50 12.50
CA GLN A 282 -30.03 17.41 12.81
C GLN A 282 -30.56 16.71 11.56
N GLU A 283 -30.79 17.46 10.48
CA GLU A 283 -31.20 16.92 9.17
C GLU A 283 -30.18 15.96 8.57
N ILE A 284 -28.87 16.26 8.72
CA ILE A 284 -27.80 15.37 8.30
C ILE A 284 -27.75 14.12 9.18
N MET A 285 -27.93 14.28 10.51
CA MET A 285 -28.01 13.14 11.43
C MET A 285 -29.15 12.20 11.03
N ALA A 286 -30.38 12.74 10.87
CA ALA A 286 -31.55 11.96 10.49
C ALA A 286 -31.35 11.24 9.14
N LYS A 287 -30.76 11.92 8.14
CA LYS A 287 -30.43 11.35 6.84
C LYS A 287 -29.53 10.12 6.96
N TYR A 288 -28.39 10.23 7.65
CA TYR A 288 -27.45 9.12 7.77
C TYR A 288 -27.96 7.98 8.64
N VAL A 289 -28.77 8.28 9.65
CA VAL A 289 -29.46 7.25 10.43
C VAL A 289 -30.45 6.47 9.55
N ALA A 290 -31.21 7.15 8.69
CA ALA A 290 -32.11 6.49 7.75
C ALA A 290 -31.32 5.60 6.75
N LEU A 291 -30.24 6.13 6.17
CA LEU A 291 -29.38 5.35 5.26
C LEU A 291 -28.82 4.08 5.92
N VAL A 292 -28.35 4.17 7.16
CA VAL A 292 -27.87 3.00 7.90
C VAL A 292 -28.97 1.98 8.11
N ARG A 293 -30.16 2.40 8.55
CA ARG A 293 -31.30 1.53 8.78
C ARG A 293 -31.76 0.80 7.51
N GLU A 294 -31.66 1.46 6.37
CA GLU A 294 -32.10 0.92 5.08
C GLU A 294 -31.07 0.00 4.42
N HIS A 295 -29.77 0.33 4.52
CA HIS A 295 -28.74 -0.30 3.69
C HIS A 295 -27.75 -1.18 4.47
N CYS A 296 -27.62 -1.04 5.80
CA CYS A 296 -26.72 -1.88 6.58
C CYS A 296 -27.43 -3.10 7.14
N THR A 297 -26.90 -4.27 6.85
CA THR A 297 -27.41 -5.56 7.38
C THR A 297 -26.89 -5.86 8.78
N GLU A 298 -25.67 -5.37 9.08
CA GLU A 298 -25.05 -5.51 10.40
C GLU A 298 -25.36 -4.31 11.27
N PRO A 299 -25.44 -4.49 12.61
CA PRO A 299 -25.66 -3.39 13.55
C PRO A 299 -24.58 -2.32 13.46
N VAL A 300 -24.97 -1.08 13.25
CA VAL A 300 -24.06 0.08 13.22
C VAL A 300 -24.28 0.91 14.48
N ASN A 301 -23.21 1.15 15.24
CA ASN A 301 -23.26 1.98 16.43
C ASN A 301 -23.27 3.47 16.05
N LEU A 302 -24.18 4.23 16.65
CA LEU A 302 -24.32 5.66 16.38
C LEU A 302 -23.82 6.48 17.56
N PHE A 303 -22.96 7.45 17.28
CA PHE A 303 -22.33 8.32 18.26
C PHE A 303 -22.41 9.78 17.82
N GLU A 304 -22.23 10.68 18.77
CA GLU A 304 -21.99 12.10 18.52
C GLU A 304 -20.75 12.58 19.28
N ILE A 305 -20.06 13.57 18.74
CA ILE A 305 -19.01 14.28 19.46
C ILE A 305 -19.64 15.44 20.23
N LYS A 306 -19.40 15.45 21.55
CA LYS A 306 -19.73 16.59 22.41
C LYS A 306 -18.49 17.26 22.97
N ILE A 307 -18.57 18.56 23.15
CA ILE A 307 -17.51 19.33 23.81
C ILE A 307 -17.80 19.32 25.32
N VAL A 308 -16.96 18.58 26.05
CA VAL A 308 -17.03 18.51 27.52
C VAL A 308 -15.78 19.18 28.08
N GLY A 309 -15.99 20.33 28.76
CA GLY A 309 -14.88 21.20 29.11
C GLY A 309 -14.18 21.77 27.86
N ARG A 310 -12.95 21.34 27.60
CA ARG A 310 -12.17 21.71 26.40
C ARG A 310 -11.76 20.49 25.58
N LYS A 311 -12.49 19.37 25.69
CA LYS A 311 -12.14 18.11 25.01
C LYS A 311 -13.33 17.60 24.21
N TYR A 312 -13.04 16.93 23.11
CA TYR A 312 -14.03 16.21 22.33
C TYR A 312 -14.24 14.82 22.94
N GLU A 313 -15.49 14.51 23.27
CA GLU A 313 -15.90 13.21 23.80
C GLU A 313 -16.90 12.53 22.86
N LYS A 314 -16.67 11.25 22.61
CA LYS A 314 -17.55 10.38 21.83
C LYS A 314 -18.61 9.82 22.76
N LEU A 315 -19.88 10.19 22.56
CA LEU A 315 -21.03 9.76 23.35
C LEU A 315 -22.05 9.04 22.46
N PRO A 316 -22.77 8.03 22.97
CA PRO A 316 -23.86 7.41 22.23
C PRO A 316 -24.90 8.45 21.78
N LEU A 317 -25.38 8.29 20.54
CA LEU A 317 -26.50 9.14 20.07
C LEU A 317 -27.78 8.74 20.78
N THR A 318 -28.46 9.71 21.36
CA THR A 318 -29.73 9.48 22.07
C THR A 318 -30.90 9.46 21.09
N GLU A 319 -31.89 8.58 21.32
CA GLU A 319 -33.07 8.41 20.45
C GLU A 319 -33.91 9.68 20.26
N GLU A 320 -33.88 10.65 21.22
CA GLU A 320 -34.59 11.92 21.10
C GLU A 320 -34.09 12.84 20.00
N LYS A 321 -32.92 12.51 19.38
CA LYS A 321 -32.27 13.33 18.34
C LYS A 321 -32.45 12.77 16.93
N VAL A 322 -33.17 11.64 16.77
CA VAL A 322 -33.27 10.90 15.50
C VAL A 322 -34.66 10.96 14.88
#